data_2c660099bb2da33f8f75ab5d06445fde
#
_entry.id   2c660099bb2da33f8f75ab5d06445fde
#
_cell.length_a   1.000
_cell.length_b   1.000
_cell.length_c   1.000
_cell.angle_alpha   90.00
_cell.angle_beta   90.00
_cell.angle_gamma   90.00
#
_symmetry.space_group_name_H-M   'P 1'
#
loop_
_entity.id
_entity.type
_entity.pdbx_description
1 polymer ?
#
loop_
_entity_poly.entity_id
_entity_poly.type
_entity_poly.pdbx_seq_one_letter_code
_entity_poly.pdbx_strand_id
1 'polypeptide(L)'
;VSQKRKTVTLYKDNFRYTLKHISDIIPEANQAIKTLERFGEVIEKALINLTIMEFEDLVTLFEVTTILQKFTLMMRVAEDIEKYIVELGVEGRLIQTQFDEITGDLKKEVDALIRDYYNDDKGQVDIQIIFGKLREYEEEEIEIEEMAFILGYKKRYETLDQKVVPKGYRLLSRIKRLAAKDIETLVSNFDGLTAIVDAREDEL
;
A
#
# COMPACT_ATOMS: atom_id res chain seq x y z
N VAL A 1 -22.24 42.13 6.40
CA VAL A 1 -20.87 42.63 6.25
C VAL A 1 -20.11 41.58 5.43
N SER A 2 -19.90 41.87 4.14
CA SER A 2 -19.16 40.98 3.23
C SER A 2 -17.67 41.07 3.58
N GLN A 3 -17.11 40.01 4.18
CA GLN A 3 -15.66 39.87 4.32
C GLN A 3 -15.06 39.64 2.94
N LYS A 4 -14.32 40.62 2.42
CA LYS A 4 -13.51 40.45 1.21
C LYS A 4 -12.46 39.37 1.47
N ARG A 5 -12.57 38.21 0.80
CA ARG A 5 -11.53 37.18 0.77
C ARG A 5 -10.22 37.81 0.29
N LYS A 6 -9.19 37.84 1.13
CA LYS A 6 -7.86 38.28 0.76
C LYS A 6 -7.11 37.09 0.17
N THR A 7 -6.88 37.09 -1.11
CA THR A 7 -6.01 36.12 -1.78
C THR A 7 -4.57 36.59 -1.63
N VAL A 8 -3.74 35.79 -1.00
CA VAL A 8 -2.28 36.04 -0.90
C VAL A 8 -1.61 35.31 -2.07
N THR A 9 -0.87 36.05 -2.88
CA THR A 9 -0.12 35.50 -4.01
C THR A 9 1.37 35.67 -3.72
N LEU A 10 2.10 34.57 -3.73
CA LEU A 10 3.55 34.54 -3.61
C LEU A 10 4.18 34.29 -4.99
N TYR A 11 5.26 35.01 -5.27
CA TYR A 11 6.05 34.82 -6.48
C TYR A 11 7.43 34.27 -6.07
N LYS A 12 7.79 33.10 -6.59
CA LYS A 12 9.11 32.51 -6.44
C LYS A 12 9.50 31.85 -7.78
N ASP A 13 10.67 32.19 -8.30
CA ASP A 13 11.25 31.58 -9.51
C ASP A 13 10.34 31.58 -10.74
N ASN A 14 9.64 32.71 -11.01
CA ASN A 14 8.65 32.89 -12.06
C ASN A 14 7.34 32.07 -11.91
N PHE A 15 7.13 31.38 -10.80
CA PHE A 15 5.87 30.71 -10.50
C PHE A 15 4.98 31.55 -9.60
N ARG A 16 3.71 31.61 -9.96
CA ARG A 16 2.67 32.29 -9.19
C ARG A 16 1.98 31.29 -8.27
N TYR A 17 2.20 31.41 -6.96
CA TYR A 17 1.50 30.60 -5.96
C TYR A 17 0.33 31.42 -5.39
N THR A 18 -0.88 30.88 -5.51
CA THR A 18 -2.07 31.45 -4.86
C THR A 18 -2.36 30.57 -3.63
N LEU A 19 -2.16 31.11 -2.43
CA LEU A 19 -2.54 30.41 -1.21
C LEU A 19 -4.07 30.32 -1.16
N LYS A 20 -4.60 29.10 -1.12
CA LYS A 20 -6.03 28.85 -0.88
C LYS A 20 -6.35 29.26 0.56
N HIS A 21 -7.58 29.73 0.78
CA HIS A 21 -8.04 30.01 2.12
C HIS A 21 -8.33 28.68 2.84
N ILE A 22 -8.06 28.62 4.16
CA ILE A 22 -8.30 27.39 4.98
C ILE A 22 -9.73 26.86 4.81
N SER A 23 -10.73 27.77 4.73
CA SER A 23 -12.14 27.41 4.48
C SER A 23 -12.39 26.69 3.13
N ASP A 24 -11.48 26.82 2.18
CA ASP A 24 -11.59 26.17 0.88
C ASP A 24 -10.82 24.84 0.85
N ILE A 25 -9.78 24.71 1.66
CA ILE A 25 -8.95 23.48 1.79
C ILE A 25 -9.65 22.40 2.63
N ILE A 26 -10.29 22.77 3.74
CA ILE A 26 -10.96 21.80 4.64
C ILE A 26 -11.98 20.90 3.92
N PRO A 27 -12.90 21.40 3.07
CA PRO A 27 -13.81 20.55 2.33
C PRO A 27 -13.11 19.61 1.34
N GLU A 28 -12.04 20.07 0.67
CA GLU A 28 -11.25 19.25 -0.26
C GLU A 28 -10.53 18.12 0.51
N ALA A 29 -9.88 18.44 1.63
CA ALA A 29 -9.21 17.47 2.48
C ALA A 29 -10.18 16.42 3.06
N ASN A 30 -11.36 16.85 3.54
CA ASN A 30 -12.39 15.92 4.01
C ASN A 30 -12.93 15.01 2.90
N GLN A 31 -13.05 15.50 1.67
CA GLN A 31 -13.44 14.69 0.54
C GLN A 31 -12.35 13.67 0.18
N ALA A 32 -11.08 14.07 0.24
CA ALA A 32 -9.94 13.18 0.02
C ALA A 32 -9.86 12.08 1.09
N ILE A 33 -10.07 12.41 2.38
CA ILE A 33 -10.16 11.41 3.47
C ILE A 33 -11.26 10.36 3.19
N LYS A 34 -12.47 10.79 2.79
CA LYS A 34 -13.55 9.85 2.44
C LYS A 34 -13.18 8.95 1.26
N THR A 35 -12.42 9.47 0.31
CA THR A 35 -11.93 8.68 -0.82
C THR A 35 -10.89 7.67 -0.36
N LEU A 36 -9.97 8.09 0.53
CA LEU A 36 -8.97 7.22 1.15
C LEU A 36 -9.62 6.08 1.95
N GLU A 37 -10.65 6.37 2.76
CA GLU A 37 -11.43 5.37 3.50
C GLU A 37 -12.01 4.31 2.57
N ARG A 38 -12.62 4.72 1.45
CA ARG A 38 -13.19 3.78 0.46
C ARG A 38 -12.12 2.89 -0.17
N PHE A 39 -10.96 3.44 -0.51
CA PHE A 39 -9.84 2.63 -0.99
C PHE A 39 -9.37 1.64 0.08
N GLY A 40 -9.24 2.09 1.33
CA GLY A 40 -8.91 1.24 2.47
C GLY A 40 -9.85 0.05 2.59
N GLU A 41 -11.18 0.29 2.64
CA GLU A 41 -12.18 -0.77 2.71
C GLU A 41 -12.10 -1.78 1.54
N VAL A 42 -11.84 -1.28 0.32
CA VAL A 42 -11.72 -2.15 -0.87
C VAL A 42 -10.49 -3.03 -0.78
N ILE A 43 -9.35 -2.47 -0.33
CA ILE A 43 -8.10 -3.20 -0.18
C ILE A 43 -8.23 -4.22 0.96
N GLU A 44 -8.81 -3.86 2.11
CA GLU A 44 -9.04 -4.79 3.22
C GLU A 44 -9.90 -5.99 2.80
N LYS A 45 -11.00 -5.76 2.09
CA LYS A 45 -11.84 -6.84 1.55
C LYS A 45 -11.06 -7.73 0.58
N ALA A 46 -10.22 -7.13 -0.27
CA ALA A 46 -9.39 -7.90 -1.20
C ALA A 46 -8.33 -8.74 -0.47
N LEU A 47 -7.72 -8.21 0.60
CA LEU A 47 -6.76 -8.94 1.45
C LEU A 47 -7.42 -10.08 2.23
N ILE A 48 -8.68 -9.92 2.68
CA ILE A 48 -9.45 -10.99 3.31
C ILE A 48 -9.72 -12.11 2.30
N ASN A 49 -10.17 -11.77 1.09
CA ASN A 49 -10.39 -12.74 0.03
C ASN A 49 -9.10 -13.45 -0.36
N LEU A 50 -7.99 -12.71 -0.48
CA LEU A 50 -6.67 -13.29 -0.75
C LEU A 50 -6.29 -14.33 0.31
N THR A 51 -6.55 -14.05 1.60
CA THR A 51 -6.29 -15.00 2.69
C THR A 51 -7.05 -16.32 2.49
N ILE A 52 -8.32 -16.26 2.06
CA ILE A 52 -9.11 -17.47 1.77
C ILE A 52 -8.46 -18.24 0.62
N MET A 53 -8.11 -17.54 -0.45
CA MET A 53 -7.47 -18.16 -1.63
C MET A 53 -6.09 -18.76 -1.30
N GLU A 54 -5.34 -18.17 -0.38
CA GLU A 54 -4.05 -18.70 0.11
C GLU A 54 -4.23 -20.07 0.79
N PHE A 55 -5.26 -20.22 1.63
CA PHE A 55 -5.57 -21.50 2.27
C PHE A 55 -6.12 -22.56 1.31
N GLU A 56 -6.71 -22.14 0.19
CA GLU A 56 -7.25 -23.03 -0.84
C GLU A 56 -6.23 -23.34 -1.97
N ASP A 57 -5.02 -22.76 -1.90
CA ASP A 57 -3.99 -22.84 -2.95
C ASP A 57 -4.49 -22.38 -4.33
N LEU A 58 -5.26 -21.29 -4.36
CA LEU A 58 -5.90 -20.74 -5.55
C LEU A 58 -5.35 -19.39 -6.00
N VAL A 59 -4.35 -18.85 -5.31
CA VAL A 59 -3.83 -17.52 -5.63
C VAL A 59 -3.09 -17.51 -6.94
N THR A 60 -3.43 -16.57 -7.82
CA THR A 60 -2.66 -16.26 -9.00
C THR A 60 -1.98 -14.89 -8.87
N LEU A 61 -1.02 -14.60 -9.72
CA LEU A 61 -0.33 -13.32 -9.70
C LEU A 61 -1.29 -12.15 -9.99
N PHE A 62 -2.39 -12.39 -10.70
CA PHE A 62 -3.42 -11.40 -11.00
C PHE A 62 -4.06 -10.81 -9.74
N GLU A 63 -4.44 -11.64 -8.75
CA GLU A 63 -5.03 -11.17 -7.50
C GLU A 63 -4.05 -10.28 -6.73
N VAL A 64 -2.80 -10.71 -6.62
CA VAL A 64 -1.74 -9.96 -5.91
C VAL A 64 -1.50 -8.61 -6.57
N THR A 65 -1.31 -8.59 -7.89
CA THR A 65 -1.04 -7.36 -8.65
C THR A 65 -2.23 -6.41 -8.65
N THR A 66 -3.46 -6.93 -8.65
CA THR A 66 -4.70 -6.14 -8.55
C THR A 66 -4.80 -5.42 -7.19
N ILE A 67 -4.41 -6.08 -6.08
CA ILE A 67 -4.37 -5.44 -4.75
C ILE A 67 -3.32 -4.35 -4.74
N LEU A 68 -2.15 -4.61 -5.28
CA LEU A 68 -1.05 -3.64 -5.32
C LEU A 68 -1.40 -2.42 -6.18
N GLN A 69 -2.08 -2.61 -7.31
CA GLN A 69 -2.59 -1.53 -8.15
C GLN A 69 -3.56 -0.62 -7.37
N LYS A 70 -4.53 -1.20 -6.65
CA LYS A 70 -5.46 -0.44 -5.80
C LYS A 70 -4.74 0.34 -4.70
N PHE A 71 -3.72 -0.27 -4.10
CA PHE A 71 -2.90 0.39 -3.09
C PHE A 71 -2.11 1.57 -3.67
N THR A 72 -1.61 1.47 -4.90
CA THR A 72 -0.92 2.57 -5.56
C THR A 72 -1.86 3.76 -5.81
N LEU A 73 -3.11 3.50 -6.23
CA LEU A 73 -4.13 4.55 -6.36
C LEU A 73 -4.45 5.20 -5.00
N MET A 74 -4.52 4.40 -3.93
CA MET A 74 -4.69 4.91 -2.57
C MET A 74 -3.52 5.79 -2.13
N MET A 75 -2.27 5.43 -2.44
CA MET A 75 -1.08 6.23 -2.12
C MET A 75 -1.12 7.63 -2.74
N ARG A 76 -1.64 7.76 -3.97
CA ARG A 76 -1.79 9.07 -4.64
C ARG A 76 -2.75 9.98 -3.88
N VAL A 77 -3.90 9.43 -3.46
CA VAL A 77 -4.84 10.17 -2.61
C VAL A 77 -4.20 10.54 -1.28
N ALA A 78 -3.41 9.65 -0.70
CA ALA A 78 -2.66 9.88 0.53
C ALA A 78 -1.67 11.07 0.39
N GLU A 79 -0.93 11.15 -0.70
CA GLU A 79 0.01 12.25 -0.98
C GLU A 79 -0.71 13.61 -1.10
N ASP A 80 -1.90 13.65 -1.67
CA ASP A 80 -2.69 14.89 -1.71
C ASP A 80 -3.20 15.30 -0.32
N ILE A 81 -3.59 14.34 0.51
CA ILE A 81 -3.98 14.58 1.90
C ILE A 81 -2.79 15.13 2.71
N GLU A 82 -1.59 14.57 2.55
CA GLU A 82 -0.38 15.07 3.20
C GLU A 82 -0.12 16.55 2.84
N LYS A 83 -0.31 16.95 1.58
CA LYS A 83 -0.22 18.35 1.16
C LYS A 83 -1.26 19.23 1.88
N TYR A 84 -2.52 18.77 1.96
CA TYR A 84 -3.56 19.49 2.71
C TYR A 84 -3.25 19.62 4.19
N ILE A 85 -2.71 18.58 4.83
CA ILE A 85 -2.32 18.61 6.24
C ILE A 85 -1.24 19.67 6.47
N VAL A 86 -0.24 19.75 5.60
CA VAL A 86 0.82 20.74 5.65
C VAL A 86 0.26 22.17 5.50
N GLU A 87 -0.65 22.38 4.53
CA GLU A 87 -1.25 23.68 4.27
C GLU A 87 -2.17 24.14 5.43
N LEU A 88 -2.89 23.22 6.05
CA LEU A 88 -3.80 23.49 7.18
C LEU A 88 -3.05 23.72 8.51
N GLY A 89 -1.85 23.16 8.66
CA GLY A 89 -1.08 23.28 9.89
C GLY A 89 -1.85 22.78 11.12
N VAL A 90 -2.11 23.66 12.09
CA VAL A 90 -2.78 23.27 13.34
C VAL A 90 -4.24 22.82 13.13
N GLU A 91 -4.95 23.41 12.17
CA GLU A 91 -6.32 23.05 11.82
C GLU A 91 -6.40 21.67 11.14
N GLY A 92 -5.29 21.16 10.59
CA GLY A 92 -5.20 19.85 9.96
C GLY A 92 -5.11 18.65 10.92
N ARG A 93 -5.04 18.85 12.23
CA ARG A 93 -4.81 17.77 13.21
C ARG A 93 -5.82 16.63 13.14
N LEU A 94 -7.10 16.95 12.96
CA LEU A 94 -8.14 15.92 12.88
C LEU A 94 -7.96 15.08 11.60
N ILE A 95 -7.66 15.74 10.49
CA ILE A 95 -7.38 15.09 9.20
C ILE A 95 -6.14 14.20 9.32
N GLN A 96 -5.08 14.67 9.98
CA GLN A 96 -3.88 13.88 10.26
C GLN A 96 -4.22 12.61 11.04
N THR A 97 -5.02 12.72 12.13
CA THR A 97 -5.40 11.56 12.93
C THR A 97 -6.16 10.52 12.10
N GLN A 98 -7.15 10.95 11.33
CA GLN A 98 -7.91 10.06 10.44
C GLN A 98 -7.02 9.42 9.36
N PHE A 99 -6.13 10.21 8.78
CA PHE A 99 -5.14 9.74 7.81
C PHE A 99 -4.24 8.63 8.37
N ASP A 100 -3.69 8.85 9.58
CA ASP A 100 -2.81 7.89 10.25
C ASP A 100 -3.54 6.59 10.60
N GLU A 101 -4.80 6.69 11.06
CA GLU A 101 -5.66 5.53 11.36
C GLU A 101 -5.93 4.67 10.11
N ILE A 102 -6.23 5.30 8.97
CA ILE A 102 -6.53 4.57 7.73
C ILE A 102 -5.27 3.95 7.12
N THR A 103 -4.15 4.70 7.12
CA THR A 103 -2.95 4.29 6.37
C THR A 103 -2.03 3.36 7.15
N GLY A 104 -2.01 3.46 8.49
CA GLY A 104 -0.98 2.83 9.33
C GLY A 104 -0.94 1.31 9.24
N ASP A 105 -2.09 0.64 9.34
CA ASP A 105 -2.16 -0.82 9.30
C ASP A 105 -2.17 -1.35 7.86
N LEU A 106 -2.82 -0.66 6.94
CA LEU A 106 -2.82 -1.03 5.51
C LEU A 106 -1.42 -1.05 4.91
N LYS A 107 -0.58 -0.08 5.27
CA LYS A 107 0.80 -0.05 4.80
C LYS A 107 1.58 -1.29 5.26
N LYS A 108 1.43 -1.70 6.51
CA LYS A 108 2.07 -2.92 7.05
C LYS A 108 1.60 -4.19 6.32
N GLU A 109 0.28 -4.28 6.06
CA GLU A 109 -0.29 -5.42 5.33
C GLU A 109 0.24 -5.49 3.88
N VAL A 110 0.37 -4.35 3.20
CA VAL A 110 0.90 -4.30 1.83
C VAL A 110 2.41 -4.52 1.80
N ASP A 111 3.16 -4.03 2.79
CA ASP A 111 4.59 -4.34 2.95
C ASP A 111 4.79 -5.87 3.06
N ALA A 112 3.97 -6.53 3.89
CA ALA A 112 4.02 -7.97 4.06
C ALA A 112 3.56 -8.72 2.78
N LEU A 113 2.53 -8.21 2.07
CA LEU A 113 2.10 -8.74 0.77
C LEU A 113 3.22 -8.72 -0.26
N ILE A 114 3.94 -7.59 -0.35
CA ILE A 114 5.09 -7.48 -1.27
C ILE A 114 6.16 -8.50 -0.90
N ARG A 115 6.49 -8.67 0.39
CA ARG A 115 7.46 -9.66 0.86
C ARG A 115 7.04 -11.09 0.52
N ASP A 116 5.75 -11.39 0.66
CA ASP A 116 5.21 -12.73 0.37
C ASP A 116 5.35 -13.11 -1.10
N TYR A 117 5.14 -12.17 -2.01
CA TYR A 117 5.02 -12.47 -3.44
C TYR A 117 6.14 -11.89 -4.30
N TYR A 118 7.12 -11.21 -3.72
CA TYR A 118 8.26 -10.73 -4.49
C TYR A 118 9.11 -11.89 -4.99
N ASN A 119 9.30 -11.94 -6.31
CA ASN A 119 10.04 -12.99 -7.01
C ASN A 119 11.49 -12.54 -7.25
N ASP A 120 12.38 -12.85 -6.31
CA ASP A 120 13.83 -12.64 -6.47
C ASP A 120 14.58 -13.88 -6.01
N ASP A 121 15.56 -14.31 -6.82
CA ASP A 121 16.48 -15.40 -6.50
C ASP A 121 17.36 -15.11 -5.25
N LYS A 122 17.43 -13.86 -4.80
CA LYS A 122 18.23 -13.42 -3.65
C LYS A 122 17.47 -13.35 -2.32
N GLY A 123 16.15 -13.54 -2.34
CA GLY A 123 15.32 -13.68 -1.14
C GLY A 123 15.11 -12.42 -0.29
N GLN A 124 15.74 -11.29 -0.59
CA GLN A 124 15.59 -10.05 0.16
C GLN A 124 15.01 -8.95 -0.73
N VAL A 125 13.78 -8.55 -0.44
CA VAL A 125 13.15 -7.41 -1.09
C VAL A 125 13.43 -6.13 -0.30
N ASP A 126 13.91 -5.10 -0.98
CA ASP A 126 13.90 -3.74 -0.45
C ASP A 126 12.56 -3.08 -0.77
N ILE A 127 11.69 -3.03 0.22
CA ILE A 127 10.34 -2.45 0.12
C ILE A 127 10.39 -0.98 -0.32
N GLN A 128 11.43 -0.23 0.08
CA GLN A 128 11.56 1.18 -0.30
C GLN A 128 11.82 1.34 -1.79
N ILE A 129 12.59 0.43 -2.38
CA ILE A 129 12.81 0.41 -3.84
C ILE A 129 11.51 0.12 -4.58
N ILE A 130 10.70 -0.83 -4.09
CA ILE A 130 9.40 -1.15 -4.70
C ILE A 130 8.47 0.07 -4.65
N PHE A 131 8.32 0.71 -3.48
CA PHE A 131 7.51 1.92 -3.37
C PHE A 131 8.05 3.09 -4.20
N GLY A 132 9.37 3.22 -4.32
CA GLY A 132 9.99 4.19 -5.23
C GLY A 132 9.52 3.98 -6.66
N LYS A 133 9.61 2.75 -7.17
CA LYS A 133 9.12 2.40 -8.52
C LYS A 133 7.63 2.67 -8.70
N LEU A 134 6.79 2.33 -7.70
CA LEU A 134 5.35 2.58 -7.77
C LEU A 134 5.01 4.08 -7.83
N ARG A 135 5.82 4.93 -7.21
CA ARG A 135 5.68 6.40 -7.25
C ARG A 135 6.11 7.03 -8.58
N GLU A 136 7.04 6.41 -9.31
CA GLU A 136 7.48 6.92 -10.62
C GLU A 136 6.33 7.01 -11.64
N TYR A 137 5.22 6.29 -11.42
CA TYR A 137 4.01 6.30 -12.25
C TYR A 137 2.93 7.28 -11.76
N GLU A 138 3.29 8.53 -11.41
CA GLU A 138 2.39 9.48 -10.72
C GLU A 138 1.12 9.85 -11.48
N GLU A 139 1.11 9.88 -12.81
CA GLU A 139 0.00 10.43 -13.61
C GLU A 139 -0.90 9.38 -14.26
N GLU A 140 -0.48 8.12 -14.37
CA GLU A 140 -1.22 7.07 -15.07
C GLU A 140 -1.54 5.88 -14.15
N GLU A 141 -2.63 5.18 -14.43
CA GLU A 141 -2.93 3.91 -13.80
C GLU A 141 -1.89 2.88 -14.27
N ILE A 142 -1.15 2.29 -13.32
CA ILE A 142 -0.13 1.30 -13.66
C ILE A 142 -0.82 0.04 -14.18
N GLU A 143 -0.42 -0.44 -15.35
CA GLU A 143 -0.91 -1.70 -15.91
C GLU A 143 -0.57 -2.88 -14.98
N ILE A 144 -1.44 -3.89 -14.95
CA ILE A 144 -1.29 -5.04 -14.05
C ILE A 144 -0.01 -5.84 -14.37
N GLU A 145 0.37 -5.92 -15.65
CA GLU A 145 1.62 -6.54 -16.10
C GLU A 145 2.86 -5.79 -15.62
N GLU A 146 2.76 -4.46 -15.50
CA GLU A 146 3.83 -3.63 -14.93
C GLU A 146 3.96 -3.88 -13.43
N MET A 147 2.85 -4.04 -12.71
CA MET A 147 2.85 -4.45 -11.31
C MET A 147 3.54 -5.81 -11.13
N ALA A 148 3.26 -6.77 -12.01
CA ALA A 148 3.95 -8.06 -12.00
C ALA A 148 5.46 -7.90 -12.22
N PHE A 149 5.86 -7.02 -13.14
CA PHE A 149 7.28 -6.74 -13.40
C PHE A 149 7.97 -6.07 -12.20
N ILE A 150 7.30 -5.14 -11.53
CA ILE A 150 7.80 -4.50 -10.30
C ILE A 150 8.01 -5.54 -9.19
N LEU A 151 7.15 -6.57 -9.11
CA LEU A 151 7.29 -7.69 -8.19
C LEU A 151 8.34 -8.73 -8.63
N GLY A 152 9.10 -8.49 -9.71
CA GLY A 152 10.17 -9.37 -10.19
C GLY A 152 9.72 -10.48 -11.14
N TYR A 153 8.47 -10.47 -11.59
CA TYR A 153 7.96 -11.42 -12.60
C TYR A 153 8.18 -10.90 -14.03
N LYS A 154 7.97 -11.78 -15.02
CA LYS A 154 8.06 -11.37 -16.42
C LYS A 154 6.87 -10.49 -16.81
N LYS A 155 7.11 -9.38 -17.49
CA LYS A 155 6.07 -8.50 -18.03
C LYS A 155 5.38 -9.17 -19.23
N ARG A 156 4.42 -10.05 -18.96
CA ARG A 156 3.59 -10.75 -19.95
C ARG A 156 2.22 -11.04 -19.36
N TYR A 157 1.18 -10.92 -20.16
CA TYR A 157 -0.19 -11.20 -19.73
C TYR A 157 -0.36 -12.62 -19.20
N GLU A 158 0.23 -13.60 -19.89
CA GLU A 158 0.16 -15.02 -19.50
C GLU A 158 0.81 -15.30 -18.13
N THR A 159 1.67 -14.40 -17.66
CA THR A 159 2.28 -14.51 -16.32
C THR A 159 1.27 -14.24 -15.20
N LEU A 160 0.20 -13.49 -15.47
CA LEU A 160 -0.81 -13.15 -14.48
C LEU A 160 -1.62 -14.36 -14.02
N ASP A 161 -1.83 -15.35 -14.91
CA ASP A 161 -2.54 -16.60 -14.58
C ASP A 161 -1.65 -17.61 -13.82
N GLN A 162 -0.36 -17.26 -13.63
CA GLN A 162 0.55 -18.12 -12.89
C GLN A 162 0.12 -18.21 -11.43
N LYS A 163 -0.03 -19.44 -10.92
CA LYS A 163 -0.17 -19.68 -9.47
C LYS A 163 1.07 -19.22 -8.72
N VAL A 164 0.84 -18.54 -7.61
CA VAL A 164 1.90 -18.03 -6.72
C VAL A 164 1.62 -18.47 -5.30
N VAL A 165 2.68 -18.84 -4.58
CA VAL A 165 2.60 -19.30 -3.19
C VAL A 165 3.16 -18.20 -2.28
N PRO A 166 2.43 -17.78 -1.24
CA PRO A 166 2.93 -16.80 -0.28
C PRO A 166 4.07 -17.39 0.55
N LYS A 167 5.10 -16.58 0.83
CA LYS A 167 6.19 -16.99 1.72
C LYS A 167 5.74 -17.12 3.18
N GLY A 168 4.71 -16.34 3.60
CA GLY A 168 4.11 -16.42 4.93
C GLY A 168 4.24 -15.15 5.78
N TYR A 169 4.95 -14.12 5.33
CA TYR A 169 5.18 -12.89 6.12
C TYR A 169 3.90 -12.25 6.63
N ARG A 170 2.87 -12.16 5.77
CA ARG A 170 1.61 -11.48 6.07
C ARG A 170 0.82 -12.22 7.16
N LEU A 171 0.66 -13.52 7.05
CA LEU A 171 -0.12 -14.30 8.00
C LEU A 171 0.64 -14.55 9.31
N LEU A 172 1.95 -14.81 9.26
CA LEU A 172 2.77 -14.99 10.45
C LEU A 172 2.88 -13.71 11.28
N SER A 173 2.91 -12.52 10.64
CA SER A 173 2.96 -11.23 11.35
C SER A 173 1.73 -10.95 12.21
N ARG A 174 0.60 -11.64 11.98
CA ARG A 174 -0.62 -11.53 12.80
C ARG A 174 -0.55 -12.33 14.08
N ILE A 175 0.43 -13.21 14.23
CA ILE A 175 0.64 -14.01 15.46
C ILE A 175 1.32 -13.14 16.50
N LYS A 176 0.57 -12.68 17.52
CA LYS A 176 0.98 -11.66 18.51
C LYS A 176 2.30 -11.93 19.27
N ARG A 177 2.76 -13.18 19.33
CA ARG A 177 3.98 -13.57 20.08
C ARG A 177 5.13 -13.97 19.18
N LEU A 178 4.95 -13.92 17.86
CA LEU A 178 5.99 -14.26 16.91
C LEU A 178 6.80 -13.01 16.58
N ALA A 179 8.09 -13.00 16.90
CA ALA A 179 8.96 -11.87 16.62
C ALA A 179 9.33 -11.83 15.12
N ALA A 180 9.62 -10.64 14.58
CA ALA A 180 10.02 -10.49 13.19
C ALA A 180 11.20 -11.38 12.79
N LYS A 181 12.17 -11.60 13.71
CA LYS A 181 13.30 -12.49 13.49
C LYS A 181 12.88 -13.96 13.35
N ASP A 182 11.87 -14.38 14.11
CA ASP A 182 11.37 -15.77 14.04
C ASP A 182 10.62 -15.98 12.72
N ILE A 183 9.86 -14.98 12.26
CA ILE A 183 9.22 -14.98 10.93
C ILE A 183 10.27 -15.12 9.82
N GLU A 184 11.35 -14.33 9.85
CA GLU A 184 12.44 -14.43 8.88
C GLU A 184 13.07 -15.84 8.89
N THR A 185 13.25 -16.42 10.06
CA THR A 185 13.80 -17.78 10.21
C THR A 185 12.87 -18.83 9.60
N LEU A 186 11.57 -18.77 9.90
CA LEU A 186 10.58 -19.69 9.34
C LEU A 186 10.52 -19.58 7.82
N VAL A 187 10.36 -18.37 7.29
CA VAL A 187 10.29 -18.14 5.85
C VAL A 187 11.57 -18.56 5.12
N SER A 188 12.72 -18.47 5.77
CA SER A 188 14.00 -18.88 5.16
C SER A 188 14.20 -20.41 5.15
N ASN A 189 13.56 -21.15 6.06
CA ASN A 189 13.73 -22.58 6.21
C ASN A 189 12.64 -23.41 5.52
N PHE A 190 11.49 -22.81 5.21
CA PHE A 190 10.35 -23.50 4.59
C PHE A 190 10.04 -22.92 3.22
N ASP A 191 9.59 -23.78 2.31
CA ASP A 191 9.18 -23.39 0.95
C ASP A 191 7.71 -22.93 0.93
N GLY A 192 7.47 -21.74 1.49
CA GLY A 192 6.17 -21.10 1.51
C GLY A 192 5.30 -21.42 2.73
N LEU A 193 4.19 -20.70 2.82
CA LEU A 193 3.26 -20.75 3.95
C LEU A 193 2.70 -22.15 4.21
N THR A 194 2.31 -22.87 3.16
CA THR A 194 1.73 -24.23 3.29
C THR A 194 2.71 -25.18 3.99
N ALA A 195 3.99 -25.12 3.62
CA ALA A 195 5.02 -25.94 4.26
C ALA A 195 5.20 -25.60 5.75
N ILE A 196 5.06 -24.32 6.14
CA ILE A 196 5.11 -23.89 7.53
C ILE A 196 3.90 -24.41 8.32
N VAL A 197 2.70 -24.35 7.72
CA VAL A 197 1.45 -24.79 8.36
C VAL A 197 1.41 -26.31 8.56
N ASP A 198 1.96 -27.07 7.62
CA ASP A 198 2.00 -28.53 7.63
C ASP A 198 3.17 -29.08 8.44
N ALA A 199 4.11 -28.23 8.87
CA ALA A 199 5.28 -28.64 9.66
C ALA A 199 4.88 -29.15 11.06
N ARG A 200 5.61 -30.17 11.53
CA ARG A 200 5.44 -30.68 12.89
C ARG A 200 6.17 -29.78 13.90
N GLU A 201 5.77 -29.87 15.18
CA GLU A 201 6.37 -29.09 16.27
C GLU A 201 7.90 -29.23 16.39
N ASP A 202 8.43 -30.41 16.03
CA ASP A 202 9.86 -30.70 16.06
C ASP A 202 10.64 -30.17 14.83
N GLU A 203 9.93 -29.63 13.83
CA GLU A 203 10.48 -29.03 12.61
C GLU A 203 10.44 -27.48 12.65
N LEU A 204 9.67 -26.90 13.56
CA LEU A 204 9.52 -25.46 13.76
C LEU A 204 10.52 -24.92 14.80
#